data_897fc9d054b02f189efe53af260ded6d
#
_entry.id   897fc9d054b02f189efe53af260ded6d
#
_cell.length_a   1.000
_cell.length_b   1.000
_cell.length_c   1.000
_cell.angle_alpha   90.00
_cell.angle_beta   90.00
_cell.angle_gamma   90.00
#
_symmetry.space_group_name_H-M   'P 1'
#
loop_
_entity.id
_entity.type
_entity.pdbx_description
1 polymer ?
#
loop_
_entity_poly.entity_id
_entity_poly.type
_entity_poly.pdbx_seq_one_letter_code
_entity_poly.pdbx_strand_id
1 'polypeptide(L)'
;MQPRPALVSSVRDILVQPPKPERVTEMVDLADRWYDLVLVHGDPTLIPFERTFPLADRLRGRIRYTGYVVDPPPMNAGSAGTGEVVVSAGGGAVSEPLLAAALEARAMTRLADVPWRLLAGPSLDDDAVARLRAAAPVGVTIERARPDFTTLLANCTLSISQGGYNTVMEVLATRCRAVVVPYAGGLETEQTLRARLLAGRGALTVVDESALSPATLAAAVEAALSGPRPDAAGLDTGGAAATARMLSALASSRAGTAA
;
A
#
# COMPACT_ATOMS: atom_id res chain seq x y z
N MET A 1 0.42 -44.87 -2.20
CA MET A 1 0.67 -43.75 -1.26
C MET A 1 0.00 -42.50 -1.85
N GLN A 2 -0.81 -41.80 -1.07
CA GLN A 2 -1.36 -40.52 -1.56
C GLN A 2 -0.19 -39.54 -1.73
N PRO A 3 -0.14 -38.76 -2.84
CA PRO A 3 0.87 -37.74 -3.02
C PRO A 3 0.74 -36.67 -1.92
N ARG A 4 1.87 -36.16 -1.43
CA ARG A 4 1.84 -35.07 -0.46
C ARG A 4 1.14 -33.83 -1.06
N PRO A 5 0.41 -33.05 -0.27
CA PRO A 5 -0.20 -31.82 -0.76
C PRO A 5 0.87 -30.84 -1.27
N ALA A 6 0.49 -29.98 -2.22
CA ALA A 6 1.33 -28.87 -2.63
C ALA A 6 1.45 -27.84 -1.50
N LEU A 7 2.67 -27.41 -1.21
CA LEU A 7 2.94 -26.36 -0.25
C LEU A 7 3.41 -25.11 -0.99
N VAL A 8 2.70 -24.01 -0.78
CA VAL A 8 2.99 -22.73 -1.42
C VAL A 8 3.10 -21.66 -0.35
N SER A 9 4.18 -20.88 -0.40
CA SER A 9 4.32 -19.67 0.40
C SER A 9 3.84 -18.47 -0.41
N SER A 10 3.20 -17.51 0.27
CA SER A 10 2.71 -16.26 -0.30
C SER A 10 3.32 -15.11 0.51
N VAL A 11 4.08 -14.23 -0.16
CA VAL A 11 4.79 -13.14 0.49
C VAL A 11 4.61 -11.83 -0.28
N ARG A 12 4.78 -10.70 0.41
CA ARG A 12 4.83 -9.37 -0.22
C ARG A 12 6.18 -9.14 -0.90
N ASP A 13 6.25 -8.11 -1.73
CA ASP A 13 7.42 -7.66 -2.46
C ASP A 13 8.61 -7.25 -1.57
N ILE A 14 8.33 -6.69 -0.41
CA ILE A 14 9.31 -6.23 0.56
C ILE A 14 9.12 -6.98 1.86
N LEU A 15 10.17 -7.64 2.32
CA LEU A 15 10.18 -8.30 3.63
C LEU A 15 11.00 -7.49 4.62
N VAL A 16 10.44 -7.32 5.81
CA VAL A 16 11.19 -6.82 6.95
C VAL A 16 12.17 -7.90 7.38
N GLN A 17 13.45 -7.56 7.40
CA GLN A 17 14.49 -8.50 7.80
C GLN A 17 14.31 -8.92 9.26
N PRO A 18 14.36 -10.23 9.57
CA PRO A 18 14.39 -10.67 10.95
C PRO A 18 15.67 -10.15 11.63
N PRO A 19 15.62 -9.83 12.92
CA PRO A 19 16.75 -9.25 13.63
C PRO A 19 17.96 -10.20 13.75
N LYS A 20 17.76 -11.50 13.49
CA LYS A 20 18.81 -12.52 13.55
C LYS A 20 19.06 -13.11 12.17
N PRO A 21 20.26 -12.95 11.58
CA PRO A 21 20.59 -13.48 10.26
C PRO A 21 20.40 -15.00 10.14
N GLU A 22 20.61 -15.77 11.22
CA GLU A 22 20.42 -17.22 11.23
C GLU A 22 18.97 -17.61 10.87
N ARG A 23 17.99 -16.79 11.26
CA ARG A 23 16.59 -17.03 10.93
C ARG A 23 16.31 -16.92 9.42
N VAL A 24 17.03 -16.05 8.72
CA VAL A 24 16.90 -15.96 7.25
C VAL A 24 17.36 -17.28 6.62
N THR A 25 18.48 -17.83 7.09
CA THR A 25 18.98 -19.12 6.60
C THR A 25 17.99 -20.25 6.90
N GLU A 26 17.46 -20.34 8.13
CA GLU A 26 16.44 -21.30 8.49
C GLU A 26 15.18 -21.20 7.61
N MET A 27 14.70 -19.99 7.36
CA MET A 27 13.55 -19.76 6.49
C MET A 27 13.79 -20.25 5.06
N VAL A 28 14.97 -20.00 4.52
CA VAL A 28 15.36 -20.47 3.18
C VAL A 28 15.48 -21.98 3.14
N ASP A 29 16.12 -22.60 4.13
CA ASP A 29 16.28 -24.05 4.22
C ASP A 29 14.91 -24.77 4.32
N LEU A 30 13.99 -24.20 5.10
CA LEU A 30 12.62 -24.70 5.18
C LEU A 30 11.87 -24.55 3.86
N ALA A 31 12.02 -23.39 3.21
CA ALA A 31 11.36 -23.11 1.94
C ALA A 31 11.91 -24.03 0.83
N ASP A 32 13.22 -24.19 0.73
CA ASP A 32 13.85 -25.08 -0.25
C ASP A 32 13.48 -26.55 -0.02
N ARG A 33 13.34 -26.97 1.23
CA ARG A 33 13.00 -28.34 1.55
C ARG A 33 11.54 -28.69 1.33
N TRP A 34 10.61 -27.76 1.59
CA TRP A 34 9.21 -28.10 1.70
C TRP A 34 8.28 -27.41 0.71
N TYR A 35 8.58 -26.17 0.30
CA TYR A 35 7.68 -25.43 -0.58
C TYR A 35 7.91 -25.80 -2.05
N ASP A 36 6.82 -25.93 -2.77
CA ASP A 36 6.82 -26.14 -4.21
C ASP A 36 6.94 -24.81 -4.97
N LEU A 37 6.31 -23.76 -4.43
CA LEU A 37 6.38 -22.40 -4.95
C LEU A 37 6.49 -21.39 -3.79
N VAL A 38 7.13 -20.27 -4.09
CA VAL A 38 7.12 -19.04 -3.30
C VAL A 38 6.55 -17.95 -4.21
N LEU A 39 5.32 -17.53 -3.94
CA LEU A 39 4.63 -16.48 -4.70
C LEU A 39 4.97 -15.13 -4.09
N VAL A 40 5.62 -14.27 -4.86
CA VAL A 40 5.95 -12.90 -4.47
C VAL A 40 4.92 -11.96 -5.09
N HIS A 41 4.09 -11.35 -4.25
CA HIS A 41 3.08 -10.37 -4.66
C HIS A 41 3.73 -9.01 -4.87
N GLY A 42 4.35 -8.85 -6.02
CA GLY A 42 5.10 -7.66 -6.41
C GLY A 42 5.55 -7.71 -7.85
N ASP A 43 6.16 -6.64 -8.28
CA ASP A 43 6.72 -6.49 -9.63
C ASP A 43 8.25 -6.35 -9.53
N PRO A 44 9.04 -7.29 -10.09
CA PRO A 44 10.49 -7.23 -10.01
C PRO A 44 11.08 -6.00 -10.73
N THR A 45 10.31 -5.35 -11.62
CA THR A 45 10.75 -4.10 -12.25
C THR A 45 10.73 -2.92 -11.28
N LEU A 46 9.87 -2.95 -10.24
CA LEU A 46 9.89 -1.96 -9.17
C LEU A 46 10.95 -2.31 -8.14
N ILE A 47 10.90 -3.54 -7.61
CA ILE A 47 11.86 -4.03 -6.64
C ILE A 47 12.04 -5.55 -6.79
N PRO A 48 13.25 -6.02 -7.13
CA PRO A 48 13.58 -7.44 -7.07
C PRO A 48 13.52 -7.93 -5.62
N PHE A 49 12.96 -9.12 -5.39
CA PHE A 49 12.78 -9.71 -4.06
C PHE A 49 14.11 -9.89 -3.31
N GLU A 50 15.17 -10.17 -4.05
CA GLU A 50 16.55 -10.31 -3.55
C GLU A 50 17.06 -9.05 -2.84
N ARG A 51 16.51 -7.88 -3.17
CA ARG A 51 16.91 -6.62 -2.54
C ARG A 51 16.54 -6.57 -1.05
N THR A 52 15.45 -7.23 -0.67
CA THR A 52 14.98 -7.29 0.73
C THR A 52 15.10 -8.67 1.34
N PHE A 53 15.39 -9.70 0.53
CA PHE A 53 15.64 -11.06 0.98
C PHE A 53 16.90 -11.62 0.32
N PRO A 54 18.11 -11.35 0.87
CA PRO A 54 19.40 -11.60 0.19
C PRO A 54 19.66 -13.04 -0.21
N LEU A 55 19.06 -14.04 0.49
CA LEU A 55 19.20 -15.45 0.16
C LEU A 55 18.13 -15.97 -0.82
N ALA A 56 17.35 -15.07 -1.42
CA ALA A 56 16.31 -15.44 -2.40
C ALA A 56 16.86 -16.22 -3.59
N ASP A 57 18.11 -15.98 -3.97
CA ASP A 57 18.80 -16.71 -5.05
C ASP A 57 18.79 -18.22 -4.86
N ARG A 58 18.84 -18.71 -3.61
CA ARG A 58 18.74 -20.13 -3.29
C ARG A 58 17.36 -20.73 -3.63
N LEU A 59 16.33 -19.87 -3.69
CA LEU A 59 14.95 -20.24 -4.01
C LEU A 59 14.54 -19.86 -5.45
N ARG A 60 15.48 -19.42 -6.30
CA ARG A 60 15.20 -18.90 -7.65
C ARG A 60 14.33 -19.83 -8.50
N GLY A 61 14.50 -21.14 -8.39
CA GLY A 61 13.68 -22.13 -9.09
C GLY A 61 12.22 -22.19 -8.60
N ARG A 62 11.92 -21.71 -7.40
CA ARG A 62 10.61 -21.76 -6.74
C ARG A 62 9.91 -20.41 -6.70
N ILE A 63 10.64 -19.30 -6.79
CA ILE A 63 10.07 -17.95 -6.77
C ILE A 63 9.31 -17.68 -8.06
N ARG A 64 8.09 -17.16 -7.91
CA ARG A 64 7.27 -16.64 -9.02
C ARG A 64 6.66 -15.31 -8.60
N TYR A 65 6.88 -14.29 -9.39
CA TYR A 65 6.21 -13.01 -9.23
C TYR A 65 4.80 -13.11 -9.82
N THR A 66 3.84 -12.59 -9.08
CA THR A 66 2.43 -12.60 -9.48
C THR A 66 1.95 -11.25 -10.01
N GLY A 67 2.72 -10.20 -9.78
CA GLY A 67 2.21 -8.84 -9.76
C GLY A 67 1.58 -8.51 -8.41
N TYR A 68 1.20 -7.26 -8.22
CA TYR A 68 0.53 -6.78 -7.01
C TYR A 68 -0.90 -7.30 -6.92
N VAL A 69 -1.30 -7.70 -5.70
CA VAL A 69 -2.67 -8.13 -5.42
C VAL A 69 -3.45 -6.94 -4.90
N VAL A 70 -4.41 -6.49 -5.69
CA VAL A 70 -5.33 -5.41 -5.36
C VAL A 70 -6.66 -5.65 -6.05
N ASP A 71 -7.75 -5.26 -5.41
CA ASP A 71 -9.06 -5.29 -6.04
C ASP A 71 -9.12 -4.25 -7.17
N PRO A 72 -9.74 -4.59 -8.30
CA PRO A 72 -9.94 -3.62 -9.37
C PRO A 72 -10.79 -2.44 -8.86
N PRO A 73 -10.56 -1.23 -9.38
CA PRO A 73 -11.42 -0.10 -9.06
C PRO A 73 -12.89 -0.44 -9.36
N PRO A 74 -13.84 0.02 -8.54
CA PRO A 74 -15.25 -0.26 -8.74
C PRO A 74 -15.73 0.29 -10.09
N MET A 75 -16.30 -0.57 -10.93
CA MET A 75 -16.77 -0.19 -12.28
C MET A 75 -17.92 0.83 -12.25
N ASN A 76 -18.72 0.80 -11.20
CA ASN A 76 -19.82 1.73 -10.95
C ASN A 76 -19.57 2.45 -9.63
N ALA A 77 -18.47 3.20 -9.56
CA ALA A 77 -18.20 4.05 -8.42
C ALA A 77 -19.32 5.10 -8.35
N GLY A 78 -20.11 5.07 -7.27
CA GLY A 78 -21.03 6.17 -6.97
C GLY A 78 -20.29 7.52 -6.88
N SER A 79 -20.96 8.59 -6.50
CA SER A 79 -20.36 9.93 -6.42
C SER A 79 -19.54 10.19 -5.14
N ALA A 80 -19.39 9.22 -4.24
CA ALA A 80 -18.64 9.41 -3.00
C ALA A 80 -17.17 9.77 -3.30
N GLY A 81 -16.68 10.81 -2.67
CA GLY A 81 -15.32 11.33 -2.87
C GLY A 81 -15.15 12.32 -4.03
N THR A 82 -16.19 12.53 -4.87
CA THR A 82 -16.07 13.41 -6.03
C THR A 82 -15.73 14.84 -5.64
N GLY A 83 -14.59 15.32 -6.13
CA GLY A 83 -14.09 16.67 -5.85
C GLY A 83 -13.53 16.85 -4.44
N GLU A 84 -13.44 15.80 -3.63
CA GLU A 84 -12.92 15.87 -2.27
C GLU A 84 -11.39 15.64 -2.24
N VAL A 85 -10.77 16.10 -1.16
CA VAL A 85 -9.48 15.57 -0.70
C VAL A 85 -9.77 14.49 0.34
N VAL A 86 -9.24 13.30 0.13
CA VAL A 86 -9.42 12.17 1.04
C VAL A 86 -8.13 11.94 1.83
N VAL A 87 -8.21 12.05 3.16
CA VAL A 87 -7.08 11.79 4.06
C VAL A 87 -7.33 10.50 4.83
N SER A 88 -6.41 9.53 4.75
CA SER A 88 -6.53 8.25 5.45
C SER A 88 -5.30 7.95 6.28
N ALA A 89 -5.49 7.82 7.58
CA ALA A 89 -4.41 7.55 8.50
C ALA A 89 -4.10 6.04 8.71
N GLY A 90 -4.73 5.17 7.91
CA GLY A 90 -4.50 3.72 8.01
C GLY A 90 -4.94 3.12 9.34
N GLY A 91 -4.57 1.84 9.56
CA GLY A 91 -4.90 1.10 10.79
C GLY A 91 -3.83 1.19 11.89
N GLY A 92 -2.74 1.92 11.68
CA GLY A 92 -1.62 2.01 12.62
C GLY A 92 -1.86 3.01 13.77
N ALA A 93 -1.05 2.89 14.85
CA ALA A 93 -1.15 3.72 16.04
C ALA A 93 -0.75 5.20 15.84
N VAL A 94 -0.21 5.58 14.69
CA VAL A 94 0.39 6.91 14.43
C VAL A 94 -0.49 7.75 13.50
N SER A 95 -1.79 7.64 13.67
CA SER A 95 -2.77 8.29 12.78
C SER A 95 -3.06 9.75 13.10
N GLU A 96 -3.04 10.14 14.38
CA GLU A 96 -3.42 11.48 14.83
C GLU A 96 -2.53 12.60 14.25
N PRO A 97 -1.18 12.49 14.24
CA PRO A 97 -0.30 13.52 13.67
C PRO A 97 -0.58 13.83 12.20
N LEU A 98 -0.86 12.81 11.38
CA LEU A 98 -1.17 13.02 9.96
C LEU A 98 -2.51 13.77 9.79
N LEU A 99 -3.54 13.38 10.55
CA LEU A 99 -4.86 14.02 10.48
C LEU A 99 -4.79 15.46 10.97
N ALA A 100 -4.06 15.73 12.06
CA ALA A 100 -3.87 17.08 12.59
C ALA A 100 -3.10 17.96 11.59
N ALA A 101 -1.99 17.47 11.03
CA ALA A 101 -1.23 18.20 10.00
C ALA A 101 -2.09 18.48 8.75
N ALA A 102 -2.96 17.56 8.35
CA ALA A 102 -3.85 17.75 7.21
C ALA A 102 -4.91 18.83 7.46
N LEU A 103 -5.47 18.92 8.67
CA LEU A 103 -6.41 19.98 9.04
C LEU A 103 -5.79 21.38 8.86
N GLU A 104 -4.57 21.55 9.35
CA GLU A 104 -3.86 22.82 9.27
C GLU A 104 -3.34 23.10 7.84
N ALA A 105 -2.82 22.08 7.14
CA ALA A 105 -2.32 22.22 5.79
C ALA A 105 -3.39 22.67 4.80
N ARG A 106 -4.66 22.32 5.02
CA ARG A 106 -5.77 22.65 4.10
C ARG A 106 -5.77 24.14 3.70
N ALA A 107 -5.71 25.03 4.70
CA ALA A 107 -5.74 26.49 4.48
C ALA A 107 -4.53 27.01 3.70
N MET A 108 -3.46 26.22 3.58
CA MET A 108 -2.20 26.58 2.91
C MET A 108 -2.15 26.07 1.46
N THR A 109 -3.21 25.41 0.98
CA THR A 109 -3.25 24.81 -0.37
C THR A 109 -4.30 25.48 -1.24
N ARG A 110 -4.17 25.36 -2.58
CA ARG A 110 -5.23 25.74 -3.54
C ARG A 110 -6.53 24.95 -3.37
N LEU A 111 -6.54 23.91 -2.54
CA LEU A 111 -7.71 23.10 -2.23
C LEU A 111 -8.39 23.51 -0.92
N ALA A 112 -8.13 24.72 -0.40
CA ALA A 112 -8.72 25.23 0.82
C ALA A 112 -10.26 25.27 0.78
N ASP A 113 -10.84 25.55 -0.37
CA ASP A 113 -12.29 25.71 -0.53
C ASP A 113 -13.03 24.44 -0.95
N VAL A 114 -12.30 23.35 -1.24
CA VAL A 114 -12.95 22.07 -1.55
C VAL A 114 -13.22 21.27 -0.29
N PRO A 115 -14.18 20.30 -0.29
CA PRO A 115 -14.40 19.43 0.85
C PRO A 115 -13.20 18.52 1.12
N TRP A 116 -12.85 18.38 2.39
CA TRP A 116 -11.86 17.42 2.85
C TRP A 116 -12.53 16.36 3.73
N ARG A 117 -12.24 15.09 3.46
CA ARG A 117 -12.72 13.94 4.22
C ARG A 117 -11.54 13.24 4.91
N LEU A 118 -11.53 13.25 6.22
CA LEU A 118 -10.50 12.63 7.05
C LEU A 118 -11.03 11.32 7.64
N LEU A 119 -10.36 10.23 7.34
CA LEU A 119 -10.73 8.89 7.78
C LEU A 119 -9.83 8.46 8.93
N ALA A 120 -10.40 8.44 10.14
CA ALA A 120 -9.74 7.95 11.32
C ALA A 120 -9.71 6.42 11.33
N GLY A 121 -8.50 5.85 11.46
CA GLY A 121 -8.31 4.40 11.55
C GLY A 121 -8.88 3.82 12.86
N PRO A 122 -9.06 2.50 12.91
CA PRO A 122 -9.65 1.82 14.07
C PRO A 122 -8.81 1.94 15.34
N SER A 123 -7.51 2.19 15.22
CA SER A 123 -6.59 2.31 16.36
C SER A 123 -6.63 3.70 17.04
N LEU A 124 -7.27 4.69 16.42
CA LEU A 124 -7.42 6.02 17.01
C LEU A 124 -8.58 5.99 17.99
N ASP A 125 -8.34 6.39 19.24
CA ASP A 125 -9.37 6.43 20.28
C ASP A 125 -10.47 7.45 19.98
N ASP A 126 -11.61 7.31 20.65
CA ASP A 126 -12.77 8.17 20.41
C ASP A 126 -12.54 9.60 20.90
N ASP A 127 -11.72 9.80 21.93
CA ASP A 127 -11.37 11.11 22.44
C ASP A 127 -10.51 11.89 21.43
N ALA A 128 -9.54 11.24 20.80
CA ALA A 128 -8.75 11.83 19.74
C ALA A 128 -9.63 12.20 18.52
N VAL A 129 -10.55 11.33 18.13
CA VAL A 129 -11.50 11.65 17.06
C VAL A 129 -12.42 12.84 17.45
N ALA A 130 -12.85 12.90 18.70
CA ALA A 130 -13.65 14.02 19.19
C ALA A 130 -12.87 15.35 19.18
N ARG A 131 -11.60 15.32 19.61
CA ARG A 131 -10.69 16.49 19.51
C ARG A 131 -10.53 16.98 18.08
N LEU A 132 -10.26 16.06 17.15
CA LEU A 132 -10.11 16.39 15.73
C LEU A 132 -11.40 16.99 15.16
N ARG A 133 -12.57 16.42 15.50
CA ARG A 133 -13.88 16.96 15.08
C ARG A 133 -14.14 18.36 15.61
N ALA A 134 -13.77 18.62 16.88
CA ALA A 134 -13.92 19.94 17.48
C ALA A 134 -13.02 21.00 16.82
N ALA A 135 -11.87 20.59 16.30
CA ALA A 135 -10.93 21.46 15.60
C ALA A 135 -11.22 21.60 14.08
N ALA A 136 -12.13 20.79 13.54
CA ALA A 136 -12.39 20.74 12.10
C ALA A 136 -13.09 22.03 11.62
N PRO A 137 -12.52 22.72 10.61
CA PRO A 137 -13.17 23.89 10.02
C PRO A 137 -14.33 23.46 9.12
N VAL A 138 -15.15 24.44 8.74
CA VAL A 138 -16.25 24.24 7.76
C VAL A 138 -15.68 23.62 6.46
N GLY A 139 -16.37 22.62 5.93
CA GLY A 139 -15.95 21.88 4.74
C GLY A 139 -15.01 20.71 5.03
N VAL A 140 -14.74 20.39 6.30
CA VAL A 140 -14.02 19.18 6.70
C VAL A 140 -14.95 18.19 7.40
N THR A 141 -14.96 16.95 6.93
CA THR A 141 -15.69 15.83 7.56
C THR A 141 -14.69 14.86 8.16
N ILE A 142 -14.86 14.50 9.44
CA ILE A 142 -14.05 13.49 10.12
C ILE A 142 -14.93 12.32 10.50
N GLU A 143 -14.60 11.15 9.97
CA GLU A 143 -15.35 9.91 10.20
C GLU A 143 -14.42 8.71 10.38
N ARG A 144 -14.95 7.59 10.79
CA ARG A 144 -14.20 6.33 10.86
C ARG A 144 -13.90 5.78 9.45
N ALA A 145 -12.89 4.90 9.35
CA ALA A 145 -12.56 4.21 8.12
C ALA A 145 -13.82 3.57 7.48
N ARG A 146 -13.90 3.63 6.16
CA ARG A 146 -15.07 3.24 5.37
C ARG A 146 -14.76 2.02 4.51
N PRO A 147 -15.75 1.12 4.28
CA PRO A 147 -15.57 -0.02 3.41
C PRO A 147 -15.49 0.35 1.92
N ASP A 148 -16.00 1.53 1.53
CA ASP A 148 -15.96 2.05 0.15
C ASP A 148 -14.77 2.96 -0.12
N PHE A 149 -13.65 2.75 0.59
CA PHE A 149 -12.45 3.58 0.48
C PHE A 149 -11.90 3.63 -0.95
N THR A 150 -11.90 2.51 -1.66
CA THR A 150 -11.47 2.46 -3.07
C THR A 150 -12.35 3.32 -3.99
N THR A 151 -13.66 3.44 -3.68
CA THR A 151 -14.57 4.36 -4.38
C THR A 151 -14.18 5.82 -4.12
N LEU A 152 -13.86 6.15 -2.87
CA LEU A 152 -13.38 7.49 -2.52
C LEU A 152 -12.11 7.83 -3.30
N LEU A 153 -11.14 6.92 -3.37
CA LEU A 153 -9.90 7.10 -4.11
C LEU A 153 -10.13 7.26 -5.63
N ALA A 154 -11.04 6.49 -6.20
CA ALA A 154 -11.34 6.56 -7.63
C ALA A 154 -11.91 7.92 -8.05
N ASN A 155 -12.62 8.60 -7.15
CA ASN A 155 -13.33 9.84 -7.42
C ASN A 155 -12.64 11.11 -6.87
N CYS A 156 -11.72 10.97 -5.92
CA CYS A 156 -11.14 12.12 -5.23
C CYS A 156 -10.26 12.98 -6.13
N THR A 157 -10.12 14.23 -5.75
CA THR A 157 -9.18 15.16 -6.38
C THR A 157 -7.74 14.80 -6.03
N LEU A 158 -7.53 14.40 -4.77
CA LEU A 158 -6.23 14.02 -4.21
C LEU A 158 -6.42 13.17 -2.96
N SER A 159 -5.57 12.16 -2.78
CA SER A 159 -5.48 11.37 -1.57
C SER A 159 -4.24 11.74 -0.76
N ILE A 160 -4.37 11.80 0.56
CA ILE A 160 -3.25 11.89 1.51
C ILE A 160 -3.33 10.69 2.42
N SER A 161 -2.26 9.88 2.52
CA SER A 161 -2.36 8.65 3.31
C SER A 161 -1.02 8.22 3.90
N GLN A 162 -1.09 7.32 4.90
CA GLN A 162 0.08 6.54 5.29
C GLN A 162 0.44 5.53 4.20
N GLY A 163 1.72 5.10 4.17
CA GLY A 163 2.28 4.22 3.15
C GLY A 163 1.98 2.73 3.33
N GLY A 164 0.89 2.35 4.00
CA GLY A 164 0.51 0.95 4.16
C GLY A 164 0.31 0.24 2.82
N TYR A 165 0.71 -1.05 2.74
CA TYR A 165 0.69 -1.81 1.48
C TYR A 165 -0.65 -1.71 0.74
N ASN A 166 -1.76 -2.05 1.42
CA ASN A 166 -3.07 -2.08 0.77
C ASN A 166 -3.47 -0.69 0.24
N THR A 167 -3.30 0.35 1.05
CA THR A 167 -3.62 1.74 0.63
C THR A 167 -2.81 2.18 -0.59
N VAL A 168 -1.50 1.86 -0.61
CA VAL A 168 -0.65 2.19 -1.77
C VAL A 168 -1.10 1.42 -3.01
N MET A 169 -1.47 0.14 -2.87
CA MET A 169 -1.99 -0.64 -3.99
C MET A 169 -3.32 -0.09 -4.52
N GLU A 170 -4.23 0.32 -3.65
CA GLU A 170 -5.49 0.97 -4.04
C GLU A 170 -5.28 2.32 -4.72
N VAL A 171 -4.31 3.11 -4.24
CA VAL A 171 -3.87 4.36 -4.92
C VAL A 171 -3.40 4.08 -6.34
N LEU A 172 -2.55 3.06 -6.53
CA LEU A 172 -2.05 2.67 -7.85
C LEU A 172 -3.18 2.18 -8.77
N ALA A 173 -4.08 1.32 -8.25
CA ALA A 173 -5.20 0.78 -9.00
C ALA A 173 -6.18 1.87 -9.47
N THR A 174 -6.46 2.85 -8.62
CA THR A 174 -7.36 3.96 -8.94
C THR A 174 -6.71 5.10 -9.71
N ARG A 175 -5.37 5.11 -9.78
CA ARG A 175 -4.58 6.18 -10.42
C ARG A 175 -4.89 7.57 -9.86
N CYS A 176 -5.29 7.63 -8.59
CA CYS A 176 -5.55 8.92 -7.95
C CYS A 176 -4.23 9.64 -7.67
N ARG A 177 -4.25 10.98 -7.67
CA ARG A 177 -3.14 11.78 -7.19
C ARG A 177 -2.96 11.52 -5.70
N ALA A 178 -1.74 11.23 -5.27
CA ALA A 178 -1.51 10.84 -3.88
C ALA A 178 -0.27 11.51 -3.28
N VAL A 179 -0.43 11.95 -2.05
CA VAL A 179 0.67 12.25 -1.13
C VAL A 179 0.71 11.15 -0.08
N VAL A 180 1.85 10.51 0.06
CA VAL A 180 2.06 9.41 1.00
C VAL A 180 3.04 9.83 2.07
N VAL A 181 2.67 9.62 3.34
CA VAL A 181 3.51 9.82 4.51
C VAL A 181 3.81 8.44 5.10
N PRO A 182 4.89 7.77 4.65
CA PRO A 182 5.18 6.41 5.08
C PRO A 182 5.57 6.39 6.55
N TYR A 183 4.99 5.48 7.32
CA TYR A 183 5.42 5.22 8.69
C TYR A 183 6.84 4.68 8.72
N ALA A 184 7.69 5.26 9.56
CA ALA A 184 9.12 4.94 9.66
C ALA A 184 9.54 4.57 11.10
N GLY A 185 8.58 4.26 11.98
CA GLY A 185 8.86 3.92 13.37
C GLY A 185 9.40 2.50 13.56
N GLY A 186 10.26 2.32 14.55
CA GLY A 186 10.81 1.02 14.91
C GLY A 186 11.69 0.39 13.82
N LEU A 187 11.38 -0.83 13.42
CA LEU A 187 12.08 -1.58 12.36
C LEU A 187 11.35 -1.47 11.00
N GLU A 188 10.33 -0.62 10.89
CA GLU A 188 9.54 -0.48 9.67
C GLU A 188 10.33 0.25 8.58
N THR A 189 10.70 -0.46 7.54
CA THR A 189 11.40 0.10 6.38
C THR A 189 10.64 -0.13 5.07
N GLU A 190 9.64 -1.02 5.09
CA GLU A 190 8.87 -1.44 3.93
C GLU A 190 8.12 -0.27 3.30
N GLN A 191 7.40 0.49 4.13
CA GLN A 191 6.57 1.60 3.65
C GLN A 191 7.43 2.69 3.01
N THR A 192 8.51 3.10 3.68
CA THR A 192 9.43 4.13 3.19
C THR A 192 10.09 3.70 1.88
N LEU A 193 10.60 2.47 1.81
CA LEU A 193 11.26 1.97 0.61
C LEU A 193 10.29 1.93 -0.59
N ARG A 194 9.10 1.35 -0.39
CA ARG A 194 8.08 1.29 -1.45
C ARG A 194 7.64 2.67 -1.91
N ALA A 195 7.33 3.57 -0.99
CA ALA A 195 6.89 4.91 -1.31
C ALA A 195 7.95 5.69 -2.11
N ARG A 196 9.23 5.61 -1.73
CA ARG A 196 10.32 6.26 -2.46
C ARG A 196 10.54 5.68 -3.86
N LEU A 197 10.44 4.37 -4.03
CA LEU A 197 10.55 3.74 -5.35
C LEU A 197 9.40 4.18 -6.28
N LEU A 198 8.20 4.25 -5.76
CA LEU A 198 7.02 4.71 -6.51
C LEU A 198 7.10 6.21 -6.83
N ALA A 199 7.58 7.02 -5.90
CA ALA A 199 7.81 8.45 -6.15
C ALA A 199 8.85 8.67 -7.26
N GLY A 200 9.92 7.87 -7.27
CA GLY A 200 10.92 7.90 -8.35
C GLY A 200 10.36 7.57 -9.74
N ARG A 201 9.19 6.91 -9.80
CA ARG A 201 8.44 6.64 -11.04
C ARG A 201 7.34 7.66 -11.31
N GLY A 202 7.18 8.69 -10.47
CA GLY A 202 6.10 9.67 -10.60
C GLY A 202 4.70 9.13 -10.25
N ALA A 203 4.61 7.97 -9.59
CA ALA A 203 3.33 7.36 -9.23
C ALA A 203 2.66 8.02 -8.02
N LEU A 204 3.43 8.70 -7.17
CA LEU A 204 2.94 9.42 -5.98
C LEU A 204 3.98 10.44 -5.49
N THR A 205 3.57 11.30 -4.56
CA THR A 205 4.45 12.23 -3.86
C THR A 205 4.69 11.74 -2.42
N VAL A 206 5.90 11.92 -1.89
CA VAL A 206 6.26 11.45 -0.54
C VAL A 206 6.58 12.63 0.36
N VAL A 207 6.11 12.57 1.60
CA VAL A 207 6.59 13.37 2.73
C VAL A 207 7.16 12.41 3.75
N ASP A 208 8.43 12.55 4.11
CA ASP A 208 9.02 11.72 5.15
C ASP A 208 8.32 12.00 6.50
N GLU A 209 8.02 10.96 7.28
CA GLU A 209 7.31 11.10 8.56
C GLU A 209 8.00 12.09 9.50
N SER A 210 9.33 12.06 9.58
CA SER A 210 10.12 12.97 10.41
C SER A 210 10.07 14.45 9.97
N ALA A 211 9.66 14.69 8.72
CA ALA A 211 9.51 16.03 8.15
C ALA A 211 8.04 16.46 8.10
N LEU A 212 7.10 15.66 8.63
CA LEU A 212 5.68 15.96 8.59
C LEU A 212 5.37 17.24 9.38
N SER A 213 4.83 18.20 8.67
CA SER A 213 4.29 19.45 9.21
C SER A 213 3.19 19.95 8.29
N PRO A 214 2.33 20.88 8.72
CA PRO A 214 1.34 21.50 7.84
C PRO A 214 1.96 22.09 6.57
N ALA A 215 3.09 22.77 6.71
CA ALA A 215 3.78 23.43 5.59
C ALA A 215 4.36 22.42 4.57
N THR A 216 5.04 21.37 5.05
CA THR A 216 5.61 20.33 4.17
C THR A 216 4.51 19.52 3.49
N LEU A 217 3.41 19.24 4.20
CA LEU A 217 2.27 18.55 3.64
C LEU A 217 1.57 19.40 2.57
N ALA A 218 1.36 20.70 2.82
CA ALA A 218 0.80 21.63 1.85
C ALA A 218 1.68 21.73 0.59
N ALA A 219 2.99 21.84 0.73
CA ALA A 219 3.93 21.85 -0.39
C ALA A 219 3.85 20.57 -1.22
N ALA A 220 3.71 19.41 -0.57
CA ALA A 220 3.56 18.11 -1.25
C ALA A 220 2.22 18.00 -2.00
N VAL A 221 1.12 18.55 -1.44
CA VAL A 221 -0.18 18.65 -2.11
C VAL A 221 -0.05 19.48 -3.39
N GLU A 222 0.58 20.66 -3.31
CA GLU A 222 0.79 21.52 -4.46
C GLU A 222 1.65 20.84 -5.55
N ALA A 223 2.70 20.13 -5.16
CA ALA A 223 3.54 19.36 -6.07
C ALA A 223 2.75 18.24 -6.76
N ALA A 224 1.95 17.48 -6.02
CA ALA A 224 1.09 16.42 -6.56
C ALA A 224 0.04 16.95 -7.55
N LEU A 225 -0.50 18.12 -7.29
CA LEU A 225 -1.48 18.78 -8.19
C LEU A 225 -0.86 19.32 -9.45
N SER A 226 0.36 19.84 -9.37
CA SER A 226 1.07 20.45 -10.50
C SER A 226 1.72 19.42 -11.42
N GLY A 227 1.98 18.20 -10.91
CA GLY A 227 2.53 17.09 -11.68
C GLY A 227 1.52 16.46 -12.64
N PRO A 228 1.97 15.60 -13.56
CA PRO A 228 1.09 14.78 -14.39
C PRO A 228 0.18 13.90 -13.52
N ARG A 229 -0.92 13.38 -14.07
CA ARG A 229 -1.66 12.33 -13.37
C ARG A 229 -0.76 11.11 -13.18
N PRO A 230 -0.79 10.47 -12.01
CA PRO A 230 0.01 9.28 -11.78
C PRO A 230 -0.30 8.24 -12.84
N ASP A 231 0.73 7.80 -13.52
CA ASP A 231 0.63 6.64 -14.38
C ASP A 231 1.26 5.47 -13.64
N ALA A 232 0.42 4.54 -13.18
CA ALA A 232 0.88 3.24 -12.70
C ALA A 232 1.42 2.38 -13.86
N ALA A 233 1.65 3.02 -15.04
CA ALA A 233 2.08 2.36 -16.26
C ALA A 233 3.29 1.47 -16.01
N GLY A 234 3.12 0.23 -16.35
CA GLY A 234 4.14 -0.78 -16.26
C GLY A 234 4.20 -1.54 -14.95
N LEU A 235 3.39 -1.23 -13.93
CA LEU A 235 3.28 -2.07 -12.73
C LEU A 235 2.16 -3.11 -12.92
N ASP A 236 2.51 -4.37 -12.75
CA ASP A 236 1.54 -5.47 -12.83
C ASP A 236 0.67 -5.52 -11.56
N THR A 237 -0.61 -5.18 -11.69
CA THR A 237 -1.64 -5.25 -10.63
C THR A 237 -2.57 -6.45 -10.79
N GLY A 238 -2.25 -7.39 -11.69
CA GLY A 238 -3.04 -8.60 -11.96
C GLY A 238 -2.76 -9.78 -11.03
N GLY A 239 -2.16 -9.54 -9.86
CA GLY A 239 -1.61 -10.56 -8.98
C GLY A 239 -2.60 -11.63 -8.52
N ALA A 240 -3.86 -11.28 -8.26
CA ALA A 240 -4.88 -12.26 -7.86
C ALA A 240 -5.14 -13.29 -8.96
N ALA A 241 -5.35 -12.84 -10.20
CA ALA A 241 -5.59 -13.73 -11.33
C ALA A 241 -4.34 -14.56 -11.68
N ALA A 242 -3.15 -13.98 -11.61
CA ALA A 242 -1.90 -14.69 -11.82
C ALA A 242 -1.69 -15.78 -10.76
N THR A 243 -1.94 -15.46 -9.49
CA THR A 243 -1.89 -16.43 -8.39
C THR A 243 -2.82 -17.61 -8.63
N ALA A 244 -4.08 -17.35 -9.00
CA ALA A 244 -5.05 -18.41 -9.27
C ALA A 244 -4.59 -19.32 -10.42
N ARG A 245 -4.06 -18.77 -11.50
CA ARG A 245 -3.51 -19.56 -12.61
C ARG A 245 -2.34 -20.43 -12.19
N MET A 246 -1.38 -19.88 -11.42
CA MET A 246 -0.19 -20.60 -10.95
C MET A 246 -0.57 -21.76 -10.03
N LEU A 247 -1.52 -21.53 -9.10
CA LEU A 247 -2.01 -22.57 -8.19
C LEU A 247 -2.75 -23.68 -8.95
N SER A 248 -3.61 -23.32 -9.90
CA SER A 248 -4.33 -24.28 -10.73
C SER A 248 -3.37 -25.15 -11.57
N ALA A 249 -2.35 -24.54 -12.18
CA ALA A 249 -1.33 -25.26 -12.93
C ALA A 249 -0.54 -26.25 -12.05
N LEU A 250 -0.15 -25.81 -10.83
CA LEU A 250 0.53 -26.67 -9.87
C LEU A 250 -0.33 -27.86 -9.43
N ALA A 251 -1.61 -27.62 -9.18
CA ALA A 251 -2.57 -28.69 -8.80
C ALA A 251 -2.73 -29.71 -9.93
N SER A 252 -2.90 -29.25 -11.17
CA SER A 252 -3.07 -30.11 -12.35
C SER A 252 -1.82 -30.95 -12.65
N SER A 253 -0.62 -30.38 -12.52
CA SER A 253 0.62 -31.12 -12.76
C SER A 253 0.82 -32.28 -11.78
N ARG A 254 0.36 -32.11 -10.53
CA ARG A 254 0.43 -33.17 -9.52
C ARG A 254 -0.63 -34.25 -9.69
N ALA A 255 -1.80 -33.89 -10.16
CA ALA A 255 -2.85 -34.87 -10.48
C ALA A 255 -2.42 -35.79 -11.64
N GLY A 256 -1.75 -35.25 -12.67
CA GLY A 256 -1.25 -36.03 -13.80
C GLY A 256 -0.04 -36.93 -13.47
N THR A 257 0.68 -36.66 -12.39
CA THR A 257 1.82 -37.51 -11.96
C THR A 257 1.38 -38.66 -11.06
N ALA A 258 0.12 -38.65 -10.59
CA ALA A 258 -0.46 -39.67 -9.73
C ALA A 258 -1.27 -40.73 -10.49
N ALA A 259 -1.45 -40.59 -11.80
CA ALA A 259 -2.05 -41.53 -12.72
C ALA A 259 -0.95 -42.36 -13.45
#